data_bc0c5b5c0ad20b60e3783bb1a3705951
#
_entry.id   bc0c5b5c0ad20b60e3783bb1a3705951
#
_cell.length_a   1.000
_cell.length_b   1.000
_cell.length_c   1.000
_cell.angle_alpha   90.00
_cell.angle_beta   90.00
_cell.angle_gamma   90.00
#
_symmetry.space_group_name_H-M   'P 1'
#
loop_
_entity.id
_entity.type
_entity.pdbx_description
1 polymer ?
#
loop_
_entity_poly.entity_id
_entity_poly.type
_entity_poly.pdbx_seq_one_letter_code
_entity_poly.pdbx_strand_id
1 'polypeptide(L)'
;MRTQLHLAFVMAIEVDLLVLDEPTLGLDIIYRKTFYESSLSDSCDRETTIINSTHQVEEVEHLLTHLLFLDGGKIVLDCRMDQLPDLFSEVMVSSEDFEKAQALKPIYGRNRSGKRAMIFENIPATKLVEFGQVQAPAVADLFMAKMKRAREYK
;
A
#
# COMPACT_ATOMS: atom_id res chain seq x y z
N MET A 1 -4.38 -15.99 -22.31
CA MET A 1 -3.31 -16.89 -22.78
C MET A 1 -1.99 -16.20 -23.14
N ARG A 2 -1.93 -15.13 -23.98
CA ARG A 2 -0.64 -14.49 -24.32
C ARG A 2 0.10 -13.90 -23.10
N THR A 3 -0.59 -13.14 -22.27
CA THR A 3 -0.01 -12.51 -21.07
C THR A 3 0.55 -13.53 -20.09
N GLN A 4 -0.17 -14.62 -19.84
CA GLN A 4 0.26 -15.71 -18.96
C GLN A 4 1.56 -16.37 -19.46
N LEU A 5 1.64 -16.62 -20.78
CA LEU A 5 2.84 -17.21 -21.37
C LEU A 5 4.04 -16.25 -21.26
N HIS A 6 3.83 -14.94 -21.51
CA HIS A 6 4.90 -13.95 -21.34
C HIS A 6 5.39 -13.87 -19.91
N LEU A 7 4.48 -13.86 -18.91
CA LEU A 7 4.86 -13.86 -17.50
C LEU A 7 5.64 -15.11 -17.11
N ALA A 8 5.20 -16.30 -17.58
CA ALA A 8 5.93 -17.55 -17.35
C ALA A 8 7.35 -17.49 -17.92
N PHE A 9 7.55 -16.96 -19.13
CA PHE A 9 8.88 -16.78 -19.69
C PHE A 9 9.73 -15.80 -18.90
N VAL A 10 9.16 -14.64 -18.52
CA VAL A 10 9.89 -13.63 -17.76
C VAL A 10 10.32 -14.17 -16.40
N MET A 11 9.45 -14.89 -15.70
CA MET A 11 9.77 -15.50 -14.40
C MET A 11 10.79 -16.64 -14.50
N ALA A 12 10.94 -17.28 -15.67
CA ALA A 12 11.94 -18.33 -15.89
C ALA A 12 13.37 -17.80 -16.12
N ILE A 13 13.53 -16.49 -16.33
CA ILE A 13 14.84 -15.87 -16.57
C ILE A 13 15.53 -15.63 -15.22
N GLU A 14 16.77 -16.07 -15.08
CA GLU A 14 17.60 -15.77 -13.91
C GLU A 14 18.24 -14.39 -14.07
N VAL A 15 17.82 -13.44 -13.19
CA VAL A 15 18.30 -12.05 -13.19
C VAL A 15 18.40 -11.55 -11.76
N ASP A 16 19.31 -10.59 -11.53
CA ASP A 16 19.45 -9.92 -10.22
C ASP A 16 18.33 -8.90 -9.99
N LEU A 17 17.80 -8.30 -11.06
CA LEU A 17 16.74 -7.30 -11.03
C LEU A 17 15.67 -7.61 -12.08
N LEU A 18 14.42 -7.74 -11.63
CA LEU A 18 13.25 -7.89 -12.46
C LEU A 18 12.34 -6.67 -12.31
N VAL A 19 12.04 -5.99 -13.43
CA VAL A 19 11.12 -4.84 -13.44
C VAL A 19 9.85 -5.22 -14.18
N LEU A 20 8.73 -5.12 -13.49
CA LEU A 20 7.39 -5.46 -13.98
C LEU A 20 6.51 -4.22 -13.97
N ASP A 21 5.92 -3.91 -15.12
CA ASP A 21 4.96 -2.81 -15.26
C ASP A 21 3.56 -3.36 -15.51
N GLU A 22 2.65 -3.17 -14.54
CA GLU A 22 1.27 -3.69 -14.56
C GLU A 22 1.19 -5.18 -15.00
N PRO A 23 1.96 -6.11 -14.42
CA PRO A 23 2.14 -7.46 -14.95
C PRO A 23 0.86 -8.28 -15.00
N THR A 24 -0.11 -7.98 -14.14
CA THR A 24 -1.38 -8.71 -14.04
C THR A 24 -2.52 -8.07 -14.81
N LEU A 25 -2.25 -6.99 -15.54
CA LEU A 25 -3.27 -6.30 -16.34
C LEU A 25 -3.89 -7.23 -17.38
N GLY A 26 -5.24 -7.33 -17.36
CA GLY A 26 -5.97 -8.21 -18.27
C GLY A 26 -6.00 -9.69 -17.88
N LEU A 27 -5.44 -10.07 -16.74
CA LEU A 27 -5.60 -11.40 -16.16
C LEU A 27 -6.87 -11.46 -15.29
N ASP A 28 -7.49 -12.65 -15.23
CA ASP A 28 -8.54 -12.89 -14.25
C ASP A 28 -7.97 -13.05 -12.83
N ILE A 29 -8.83 -12.96 -11.83
CA ILE A 29 -8.45 -12.93 -10.42
C ILE A 29 -7.69 -14.18 -9.97
N ILE A 30 -8.01 -15.35 -10.52
CA ILE A 30 -7.36 -16.61 -10.15
C ILE A 30 -5.91 -16.61 -10.63
N TYR A 31 -5.70 -16.23 -11.88
CA TYR A 31 -4.34 -16.16 -12.45
C TYR A 31 -3.48 -15.07 -11.82
N ARG A 32 -4.06 -13.93 -11.43
CA ARG A 32 -3.33 -12.89 -10.69
C ARG A 32 -2.80 -13.42 -9.37
N LYS A 33 -3.66 -14.07 -8.60
CA LYS A 33 -3.30 -14.66 -7.32
C LYS A 33 -2.18 -15.69 -7.47
N THR A 34 -2.35 -16.63 -8.43
CA THR A 34 -1.34 -17.66 -8.73
C THR A 34 0.00 -17.03 -9.13
N PHE A 35 -0.03 -15.99 -9.98
CA PHE A 35 1.18 -15.28 -10.39
C PHE A 35 1.93 -14.70 -9.19
N TYR A 36 1.23 -13.98 -8.30
CA TYR A 36 1.87 -13.38 -7.13
C TYR A 36 2.37 -14.43 -6.14
N GLU A 37 1.64 -15.51 -5.91
CA GLU A 37 2.09 -16.62 -5.06
C GLU A 37 3.35 -17.30 -5.62
N SER A 38 3.42 -17.51 -6.93
CA SER A 38 4.61 -18.08 -7.60
C SER A 38 5.80 -17.12 -7.53
N SER A 39 5.55 -15.81 -7.74
CA SER A 39 6.60 -14.78 -7.65
C SER A 39 7.25 -14.73 -6.28
N LEU A 40 6.48 -14.96 -5.20
CA LEU A 40 7.00 -15.05 -3.84
C LEU A 40 7.90 -16.29 -3.65
N SER A 41 7.42 -17.47 -4.08
CA SER A 41 8.18 -18.71 -3.94
C SER A 41 9.52 -18.60 -4.65
N ASP A 42 9.51 -18.11 -5.89
CA ASP A 42 10.71 -17.95 -6.71
C ASP A 42 11.67 -16.90 -6.15
N SER A 43 11.16 -15.82 -5.53
CA SER A 43 11.99 -14.77 -4.93
C SER A 43 12.65 -15.22 -3.64
N CYS A 44 12.03 -16.11 -2.87
CA CYS A 44 12.63 -16.66 -1.65
C CYS A 44 13.81 -17.60 -1.95
N ASP A 45 13.77 -18.28 -3.10
CA ASP A 45 14.82 -19.22 -3.51
C ASP A 45 15.95 -18.54 -4.29
N ARG A 46 15.72 -17.31 -4.78
CA ARG A 46 16.68 -16.54 -5.58
C ARG A 46 16.89 -15.15 -4.95
N GLU A 47 18.11 -14.66 -4.95
CA GLU A 47 18.44 -13.28 -4.52
C GLU A 47 18.00 -12.23 -5.57
N THR A 48 16.80 -12.36 -6.13
CA THR A 48 16.29 -11.46 -7.17
C THR A 48 15.51 -10.30 -6.55
N THR A 49 15.88 -9.08 -6.91
CA THR A 49 15.08 -7.89 -6.58
C THR A 49 13.96 -7.72 -7.60
N ILE A 50 12.70 -7.63 -7.13
CA ILE A 50 11.54 -7.39 -8.00
C ILE A 50 11.00 -5.98 -7.77
N ILE A 51 10.97 -5.17 -8.83
CA ILE A 51 10.25 -3.88 -8.85
C ILE A 51 8.96 -4.10 -9.62
N ASN A 52 7.83 -3.91 -8.94
CA ASN A 52 6.51 -4.03 -9.53
C ASN A 52 5.77 -2.71 -9.50
N SER A 53 5.46 -2.11 -10.66
CA SER A 53 4.55 -0.97 -10.74
C SER A 53 3.13 -1.47 -10.94
N THR A 54 2.20 -1.00 -10.12
CA THR A 54 0.78 -1.33 -10.24
C THR A 54 -0.11 -0.28 -9.58
N HIS A 55 -1.33 -0.15 -10.08
CA HIS A 55 -2.41 0.60 -9.43
C HIS A 55 -3.33 -0.31 -8.59
N GLN A 56 -3.14 -1.63 -8.65
CA GLN A 56 -3.91 -2.64 -7.91
C GLN A 56 -3.18 -3.05 -6.62
N VAL A 57 -2.97 -2.07 -5.74
CA VAL A 57 -2.12 -2.20 -4.55
C VAL A 57 -2.59 -3.32 -3.62
N GLU A 58 -3.91 -3.49 -3.48
CA GLU A 58 -4.51 -4.50 -2.59
C GLU A 58 -4.10 -5.93 -2.93
N GLU A 59 -3.76 -6.20 -4.19
CA GLU A 59 -3.37 -7.54 -4.64
C GLU A 59 -1.94 -7.90 -4.23
N VAL A 60 -1.07 -6.89 -4.06
CA VAL A 60 0.36 -7.07 -3.83
C VAL A 60 0.82 -6.66 -2.42
N GLU A 61 -0.03 -6.01 -1.65
CA GLU A 61 0.33 -5.42 -0.34
C GLU A 61 1.04 -6.43 0.58
N HIS A 62 0.56 -7.67 0.61
CA HIS A 62 1.11 -8.73 1.46
C HIS A 62 2.47 -9.27 1.00
N LEU A 63 2.93 -8.89 -0.18
CA LEU A 63 4.19 -9.32 -0.79
C LEU A 63 5.29 -8.27 -0.68
N LEU A 64 4.90 -7.01 -0.43
CA LEU A 64 5.81 -5.89 -0.47
C LEU A 64 6.76 -5.90 0.73
N THR A 65 8.03 -5.68 0.45
CA THR A 65 9.05 -5.35 1.46
C THR A 65 9.29 -3.85 1.52
N HIS A 66 9.08 -3.16 0.40
CA HIS A 66 9.30 -1.73 0.23
C HIS A 66 8.20 -1.09 -0.59
N LEU A 67 7.84 0.14 -0.27
CA LEU A 67 6.75 0.88 -0.89
C LEU A 67 7.22 2.23 -1.40
N LEU A 68 6.99 2.49 -2.69
CA LEU A 68 7.24 3.78 -3.33
C LEU A 68 5.95 4.32 -3.94
N PHE A 69 5.56 5.54 -3.57
CA PHE A 69 4.48 6.25 -4.25
C PHE A 69 5.04 7.35 -5.13
N LEU A 70 4.59 7.37 -6.39
CA LEU A 70 5.00 8.35 -7.39
C LEU A 70 3.81 9.23 -7.80
N ASP A 71 3.99 10.55 -7.77
CA ASP A 71 3.04 11.52 -8.32
C ASP A 71 3.76 12.64 -9.07
N GLY A 72 3.37 12.85 -10.32
CA GLY A 72 3.94 13.90 -11.17
C GLY A 72 5.47 13.81 -11.33
N GLY A 73 6.03 12.60 -11.38
CA GLY A 73 7.46 12.35 -11.50
C GLY A 73 8.26 12.55 -10.21
N LYS A 74 7.59 12.66 -9.07
CA LYS A 74 8.23 12.80 -7.74
C LYS A 74 7.85 11.64 -6.84
N ILE A 75 8.79 11.20 -6.01
CA ILE A 75 8.51 10.26 -4.93
C ILE A 75 7.81 11.03 -3.80
N VAL A 76 6.57 10.63 -3.48
CA VAL A 76 5.75 11.24 -2.41
C VAL A 76 5.70 10.37 -1.15
N LEU A 77 6.09 9.12 -1.26
CA LEU A 77 6.36 8.21 -0.16
C LEU A 77 7.45 7.23 -0.58
N ASP A 78 8.35 6.96 0.35
CA ASP A 78 9.41 5.95 0.27
C ASP A 78 9.56 5.36 1.67
N CYS A 79 9.13 4.11 1.86
CA CYS A 79 9.26 3.45 3.16
C CYS A 79 9.27 1.93 3.05
N ARG A 80 9.88 1.28 4.04
CA ARG A 80 9.79 -0.17 4.21
C ARG A 80 8.43 -0.52 4.82
N MET A 81 7.88 -1.67 4.44
CA MET A 81 6.58 -2.13 4.95
C MET A 81 6.60 -2.40 6.45
N ASP A 82 7.73 -2.86 7.01
CA ASP A 82 7.89 -3.08 8.45
C ASP A 82 7.93 -1.77 9.27
N GLN A 83 8.29 -0.64 8.66
CA GLN A 83 8.29 0.70 9.28
C GLN A 83 6.95 1.43 9.14
N LEU A 84 6.06 0.95 8.27
CA LEU A 84 4.80 1.63 7.99
C LEU A 84 3.93 1.84 9.23
N PRO A 85 3.79 0.86 10.17
CA PRO A 85 3.02 1.04 11.41
C PRO A 85 3.60 2.11 12.35
N ASP A 86 4.90 2.37 12.30
CA ASP A 86 5.56 3.40 13.11
C ASP A 86 5.32 4.81 12.56
N LEU A 87 5.17 4.91 11.23
CA LEU A 87 4.97 6.18 10.54
C LEU A 87 3.50 6.58 10.42
N PHE A 88 2.61 5.60 10.26
CA PHE A 88 1.20 5.82 9.98
C PHE A 88 0.30 4.99 10.88
N SER A 89 -0.75 5.63 11.38
CA SER A 89 -1.76 4.98 12.22
C SER A 89 -3.16 5.27 11.69
N GLU A 90 -4.02 4.26 11.60
CA GLU A 90 -5.45 4.40 11.34
C GLU A 90 -6.24 4.16 12.61
N VAL A 91 -7.24 5.01 12.87
CA VAL A 91 -8.17 4.87 13.99
C VAL A 91 -9.61 5.04 13.51
N MET A 92 -10.51 4.21 14.04
CA MET A 92 -11.95 4.30 13.82
C MET A 92 -12.59 5.24 14.85
N VAL A 93 -12.73 6.51 14.49
CA VAL A 93 -13.22 7.58 15.39
C VAL A 93 -14.73 7.62 15.39
N SER A 94 -15.34 7.76 16.59
CA SER A 94 -16.76 7.99 16.79
C SER A 94 -17.17 9.41 16.35
N SER A 95 -18.48 9.64 16.16
CA SER A 95 -18.98 11.00 15.86
C SER A 95 -18.76 11.97 17.01
N GLU A 96 -18.73 11.49 18.26
CA GLU A 96 -18.54 12.31 19.46
C GLU A 96 -17.11 12.81 19.58
N ASP A 97 -16.12 12.00 19.17
CA ASP A 97 -14.71 12.35 19.26
C ASP A 97 -14.13 12.94 17.99
N PHE A 98 -14.99 13.13 16.97
CA PHE A 98 -14.54 13.61 15.65
C PHE A 98 -13.76 14.92 15.72
N GLU A 99 -14.30 15.94 16.44
CA GLU A 99 -13.65 17.25 16.54
C GLU A 99 -12.28 17.18 17.25
N LYS A 100 -12.17 16.33 18.28
CA LYS A 100 -10.91 16.13 19.00
C LYS A 100 -9.88 15.45 18.11
N ALA A 101 -10.28 14.40 17.40
CA ALA A 101 -9.41 13.70 16.48
C ALA A 101 -9.00 14.58 15.29
N GLN A 102 -9.92 15.42 14.79
CA GLN A 102 -9.65 16.38 13.71
C GLN A 102 -8.60 17.44 14.12
N ALA A 103 -8.56 17.83 15.39
CA ALA A 103 -7.56 18.75 15.91
C ALA A 103 -6.11 18.20 15.81
N LEU A 104 -5.95 16.88 15.75
CA LEU A 104 -4.66 16.22 15.53
C LEU A 104 -4.22 16.20 14.05
N LYS A 105 -4.99 16.84 13.15
CA LYS A 105 -4.69 17.04 11.73
C LYS A 105 -4.43 15.71 10.98
N PRO A 106 -5.43 14.81 10.90
CA PRO A 106 -5.31 13.60 10.11
C PRO A 106 -4.98 13.93 8.65
N ILE A 107 -4.18 13.10 8.02
CA ILE A 107 -3.83 13.25 6.60
C ILE A 107 -4.94 12.76 5.67
N TYR A 108 -5.84 11.91 6.19
CA TYR A 108 -6.96 11.34 5.45
C TYR A 108 -8.11 10.94 6.37
N GLY A 109 -9.33 10.95 5.86
CA GLY A 109 -10.49 10.45 6.57
C GLY A 109 -11.59 9.99 5.61
N ARG A 110 -12.19 8.83 5.91
CA ARG A 110 -13.35 8.29 5.18
C ARG A 110 -14.40 7.73 6.12
N ASN A 111 -15.66 7.79 5.70
CA ASN A 111 -16.74 7.17 6.46
C ASN A 111 -16.74 5.65 6.25
N ARG A 112 -16.85 4.89 7.35
CA ARG A 112 -16.91 3.44 7.34
C ARG A 112 -17.85 2.96 8.45
N SER A 113 -18.96 2.33 8.08
CA SER A 113 -19.92 1.71 9.03
C SER A 113 -20.33 2.61 10.20
N GLY A 114 -20.71 3.86 9.92
CA GLY A 114 -21.15 4.82 10.94
C GLY A 114 -20.06 5.46 11.80
N LYS A 115 -18.79 5.09 11.57
CA LYS A 115 -17.61 5.72 12.15
C LYS A 115 -16.77 6.37 11.06
N ARG A 116 -15.74 7.11 11.46
CA ARG A 116 -14.80 7.70 10.53
C ARG A 116 -13.41 7.07 10.70
N ALA A 117 -12.92 6.36 9.67
CA ALA A 117 -11.54 5.93 9.63
C ALA A 117 -10.66 7.14 9.33
N MET A 118 -9.73 7.45 10.22
CA MET A 118 -8.80 8.58 10.12
C MET A 118 -7.37 8.09 10.13
N ILE A 119 -6.55 8.57 9.18
CA ILE A 119 -5.13 8.24 9.09
C ILE A 119 -4.30 9.40 9.58
N PHE A 120 -3.38 9.11 10.48
CA PHE A 120 -2.44 10.05 11.07
C PHE A 120 -1.02 9.71 10.65
N GLU A 121 -0.20 10.72 10.43
CA GLU A 121 1.21 10.60 10.09
C GLU A 121 2.07 11.14 11.23
N ASN A 122 3.03 10.34 11.71
CA ASN A 122 3.98 10.70 12.79
C ASN A 122 3.28 11.11 14.11
N ILE A 123 2.10 10.57 14.40
CA ILE A 123 1.43 10.73 15.68
C ILE A 123 1.62 9.48 16.51
N PRO A 124 2.17 9.57 17.73
CA PRO A 124 2.33 8.40 18.59
C PRO A 124 1.00 7.69 18.86
N ALA A 125 0.99 6.36 18.76
CA ALA A 125 -0.20 5.53 19.00
C ALA A 125 -0.83 5.81 20.38
N THR A 126 -0.01 6.15 21.38
CA THR A 126 -0.47 6.52 22.74
C THR A 126 -1.44 7.69 22.79
N LYS A 127 -1.35 8.62 21.82
CA LYS A 127 -2.28 9.75 21.69
C LYS A 127 -3.56 9.39 20.93
N LEU A 128 -3.55 8.27 20.21
CA LEU A 128 -4.65 7.85 19.35
C LEU A 128 -5.54 6.78 20.00
N VAL A 129 -5.02 6.06 21.00
CA VAL A 129 -5.74 4.99 21.73
C VAL A 129 -7.03 5.49 22.38
N GLU A 130 -7.10 6.78 22.79
CA GLU A 130 -8.31 7.36 23.37
C GLU A 130 -9.49 7.39 22.39
N PHE A 131 -9.25 7.40 21.07
CA PHE A 131 -10.30 7.44 20.04
C PHE A 131 -10.76 6.05 19.60
N GLY A 132 -9.99 5.00 19.90
CA GLY A 132 -10.32 3.63 19.54
C GLY A 132 -9.11 2.73 19.29
N GLN A 133 -9.35 1.61 18.60
CA GLN A 133 -8.28 0.70 18.24
C GLN A 133 -7.38 1.33 17.18
N VAL A 134 -6.09 1.36 17.45
CA VAL A 134 -5.05 1.84 16.53
C VAL A 134 -4.52 0.67 15.72
N GLN A 135 -4.44 0.84 14.41
CA GLN A 135 -3.87 -0.16 13.49
C GLN A 135 -3.08 0.53 12.37
N ALA A 136 -2.27 -0.23 11.65
CA ALA A 136 -1.66 0.27 10.42
C ALA A 136 -2.75 0.50 9.35
N PRO A 137 -2.70 1.59 8.57
CA PRO A 137 -3.61 1.79 7.44
C PRO A 137 -3.33 0.80 6.32
N ALA A 138 -4.34 0.39 5.57
CA ALA A 138 -4.17 -0.32 4.32
C ALA A 138 -3.37 0.54 3.33
N VAL A 139 -2.50 -0.08 2.53
CA VAL A 139 -1.65 0.65 1.56
C VAL A 139 -2.50 1.43 0.55
N ALA A 140 -3.66 0.89 0.14
CA ALA A 140 -4.59 1.61 -0.75
C ALA A 140 -5.12 2.91 -0.12
N ASP A 141 -5.48 2.91 1.16
CA ASP A 141 -5.95 4.11 1.87
C ASP A 141 -4.83 5.13 2.06
N LEU A 142 -3.62 4.65 2.35
CA LEU A 142 -2.44 5.49 2.46
C LEU A 142 -2.08 6.12 1.11
N PHE A 143 -2.20 5.37 0.01
CA PHE A 143 -2.04 5.90 -1.35
C PHE A 143 -3.01 7.05 -1.60
N MET A 144 -4.31 6.85 -1.31
CA MET A 144 -5.32 7.90 -1.45
C MET A 144 -5.01 9.14 -0.61
N ALA A 145 -4.53 8.95 0.62
CA ALA A 145 -4.13 10.03 1.51
C ALA A 145 -2.99 10.88 0.93
N LYS A 146 -1.94 10.21 0.47
CA LYS A 146 -0.75 10.87 -0.09
C LYS A 146 -1.04 11.55 -1.43
N MET A 147 -1.83 10.93 -2.32
CA MET A 147 -2.19 11.51 -3.62
C MET A 147 -3.10 12.73 -3.48
N LYS A 148 -4.08 12.73 -2.56
CA LYS A 148 -4.89 13.92 -2.27
C LYS A 148 -4.04 15.08 -1.80
N ARG A 149 -3.19 14.84 -0.81
CA ARG A 149 -2.32 15.87 -0.25
C ARG A 149 -1.37 16.45 -1.29
N ALA A 150 -0.79 15.62 -2.15
CA ALA A 150 0.09 16.07 -3.23
C ALA A 150 -0.62 17.00 -4.25
N ARG A 151 -1.93 16.82 -4.46
CA ARG A 151 -2.74 17.67 -5.37
C ARG A 151 -3.21 18.97 -4.75
N GLU A 152 -3.36 19.05 -3.43
CA GLU A 152 -3.74 20.27 -2.72
C GLU A 152 -2.59 21.30 -2.64
N TYR A 153 -1.35 20.89 -2.90
CA TYR A 153 -0.15 21.74 -2.92
C TYR A 153 0.31 22.13 -4.33
N LYS A 154 -0.47 21.82 -5.38
CA LYS A 154 -0.27 22.30 -6.77
C LYS A 154 -1.24 23.42 -7.12
#